data_a674d3ceb9c932f40f41745ac65cf44d
#
_entry.id   a674d3ceb9c932f40f41745ac65cf44d
#
_cell.length_a   1.000
_cell.length_b   1.000
_cell.length_c   1.000
_cell.angle_alpha   90.00
_cell.angle_beta   90.00
_cell.angle_gamma   90.00
#
_symmetry.space_group_name_H-M   'P 1'
#
loop_
_entity.id
_entity.type
_entity.pdbx_description
1 polymer ?
#
loop_
_entity_poly.entity_id
_entity_poly.type
_entity_poly.pdbx_seq_one_letter_code
_entity_poly.pdbx_strand_id
1 'polypeptide(L)'
;DYIILGSGSTVYAVAEQIKQGGNLTVVTSSLQVSTLLNSLEDTTVIQLGGTLRKSSFSVVGDTAIKAFDEIACSKFIMGVDGIDLDYGLTTSNIDEARLNRKMIESSLRLIVVADSSKFGRRGFGKICNLDEVDVIITDSNVPEATVRVLEESGVQIVIV
;
A
#
# COMPACT_ATOMS: atom_id res chain seq x y z
N ASP A 1 -15.58 -2.40 8.15
CA ASP A 1 -14.51 -2.95 7.35
C ASP A 1 -13.17 -2.58 7.96
N TYR A 2 -12.19 -3.45 7.88
CA TYR A 2 -10.85 -3.28 8.45
C TYR A 2 -9.85 -3.26 7.31
N ILE A 3 -9.20 -2.13 7.09
CA ILE A 3 -8.26 -1.96 5.98
C ILE A 3 -6.91 -1.43 6.47
N ILE A 4 -5.86 -1.73 5.72
CA ILE A 4 -4.54 -1.14 5.91
C ILE A 4 -4.32 -0.11 4.80
N LEU A 5 -3.91 1.09 5.17
CA LEU A 5 -3.39 2.09 4.26
C LEU A 5 -1.90 2.26 4.51
N GLY A 6 -1.11 2.10 3.48
CA GLY A 6 0.34 2.31 3.54
C GLY A 6 0.71 3.79 3.62
N SER A 7 1.92 4.10 3.22
CA SER A 7 2.43 5.48 3.16
C SER A 7 2.65 5.92 1.71
N GLY A 8 2.95 7.19 1.53
CA GLY A 8 3.25 7.79 0.24
C GLY A 8 2.12 8.66 -0.32
N SER A 9 2.46 9.46 -1.32
CA SER A 9 1.55 10.47 -1.87
C SER A 9 0.32 9.88 -2.56
N THR A 10 0.47 8.75 -3.25
CA THR A 10 -0.65 8.10 -3.95
C THR A 10 -1.64 7.49 -2.95
N VAL A 11 -1.15 6.85 -1.90
CA VAL A 11 -2.01 6.34 -0.82
C VAL A 11 -2.70 7.47 -0.08
N TYR A 12 -2.01 8.58 0.14
CA TYR A 12 -2.62 9.77 0.74
C TYR A 12 -3.78 10.30 -0.11
N ALA A 13 -3.60 10.35 -1.44
CA ALA A 13 -4.67 10.75 -2.35
C ALA A 13 -5.89 9.81 -2.28
N VAL A 14 -5.67 8.51 -2.10
CA VAL A 14 -6.76 7.56 -1.84
C VAL A 14 -7.46 7.88 -0.52
N ALA A 15 -6.70 8.16 0.53
CA ALA A 15 -7.25 8.50 1.84
C ALA A 15 -8.14 9.76 1.80
N GLU A 16 -7.78 10.75 0.97
CA GLU A 16 -8.57 11.96 0.77
C GLU A 16 -9.97 11.68 0.21
N GLN A 17 -10.16 10.56 -0.47
CA GLN A 17 -11.46 10.16 -1.03
C GLN A 17 -12.33 9.39 -0.04
N ILE A 18 -11.82 9.02 1.11
CA ILE A 18 -12.61 8.35 2.15
C ILE A 18 -13.55 9.37 2.78
N LYS A 19 -14.84 9.07 2.72
CA LYS A 19 -15.90 9.93 3.26
C LYS A 19 -16.55 9.26 4.46
N GLN A 20 -17.23 10.05 5.27
CA GLN A 20 -18.04 9.53 6.38
C GLN A 20 -19.12 8.57 5.85
N GLY A 21 -19.44 7.58 6.66
CA GLY A 21 -20.61 6.72 6.41
C GLY A 21 -20.32 5.24 6.30
N GLY A 22 -19.56 4.62 7.21
CA GLY A 22 -19.40 3.19 7.09
C GLY A 22 -18.59 2.44 8.15
N ASN A 23 -18.45 2.92 9.36
CA ASN A 23 -17.72 2.19 10.42
C ASN A 23 -16.41 1.56 9.92
N LEU A 24 -15.55 2.38 9.36
CA LEU A 24 -14.27 1.96 8.82
C LEU A 24 -13.20 1.98 9.91
N THR A 25 -12.42 0.92 10.00
CA THR A 25 -11.18 0.90 10.78
C THR A 25 -10.00 0.89 9.83
N VAL A 26 -9.13 1.87 9.98
CA VAL A 26 -7.92 2.02 9.17
C VAL A 26 -6.70 1.83 10.04
N VAL A 27 -5.85 0.88 9.66
CA VAL A 27 -4.53 0.68 10.25
C VAL A 27 -3.51 1.32 9.31
N THR A 28 -2.64 2.17 9.80
CA THR A 28 -1.68 2.85 8.95
C THR A 28 -0.35 3.14 9.64
N SER A 29 0.73 3.13 8.88
CA SER A 29 2.05 3.61 9.29
C SER A 29 2.21 5.12 9.02
N SER A 30 1.35 5.72 8.22
CA SER A 30 1.45 7.11 7.77
C SER A 30 0.87 8.09 8.79
N LEU A 31 1.68 9.03 9.26
CA LEU A 31 1.20 10.11 10.13
C LEU A 31 0.25 11.05 9.38
N GLN A 32 0.49 11.27 8.11
CA GLN A 32 -0.38 12.14 7.28
C GLN A 32 -1.76 11.54 7.08
N VAL A 33 -1.84 10.23 6.80
CA VAL A 33 -3.12 9.53 6.69
C VAL A 33 -3.88 9.57 8.01
N SER A 34 -3.22 9.29 9.13
CA SER A 34 -3.84 9.35 10.44
C SER A 34 -4.42 10.73 10.75
N THR A 35 -3.64 11.78 10.49
CA THR A 35 -4.08 13.16 10.72
C THR A 35 -5.29 13.51 9.86
N LEU A 36 -5.25 13.11 8.59
CA LEU A 36 -6.35 13.35 7.66
C LEU A 36 -7.65 12.67 8.11
N LEU A 37 -7.56 11.39 8.45
CA LEU A 37 -8.74 10.59 8.79
C LEU A 37 -9.26 10.85 10.21
N ASN A 38 -8.48 11.49 11.07
CA ASN A 38 -8.88 11.81 12.43
C ASN A 38 -10.14 12.70 12.51
N SER A 39 -10.43 13.46 11.46
CA SER A 39 -11.62 14.30 11.38
C SER A 39 -12.91 13.57 11.05
N LEU A 40 -12.85 12.31 10.66
CA LEU A 40 -14.02 11.50 10.26
C LEU A 40 -14.58 10.76 11.48
N GLU A 41 -15.80 11.13 11.89
CA GLU A 41 -16.42 10.60 13.11
C GLU A 41 -16.62 9.07 13.10
N ASP A 42 -16.99 8.51 11.95
CA ASP A 42 -17.29 7.08 11.80
C ASP A 42 -16.05 6.24 11.43
N THR A 43 -14.86 6.82 11.56
CA THR A 43 -13.61 6.14 11.21
C THR A 43 -12.74 5.97 12.45
N THR A 44 -12.37 4.73 12.73
CA THR A 44 -11.36 4.42 13.74
C THR A 44 -10.01 4.34 13.07
N VAL A 45 -9.03 5.07 13.57
CA VAL A 45 -7.66 5.05 13.06
C VAL A 45 -6.75 4.38 14.08
N ILE A 46 -6.06 3.32 13.63
CA ILE A 46 -5.00 2.68 14.41
C ILE A 46 -3.67 3.12 13.81
N GLN A 47 -3.00 4.03 14.48
CA GLN A 47 -1.67 4.50 14.09
C GLN A 47 -0.62 3.52 14.61
N LEU A 48 0.16 2.93 13.72
CA LEU A 48 1.28 2.08 14.10
C LEU A 48 2.36 2.89 14.82
N GLY A 49 2.94 2.33 15.85
CA GLY A 49 4.13 2.85 16.50
C GLY A 49 5.40 2.36 15.82
N GLY A 50 6.51 2.99 16.12
CA GLY A 50 7.81 2.58 15.56
C GLY A 50 8.76 3.75 15.41
N THR A 51 9.79 3.54 14.60
CA THR A 51 10.77 4.57 14.27
C THR A 51 10.25 5.46 13.14
N LEU A 52 10.23 6.76 13.36
CA LEU A 52 9.77 7.72 12.36
C LEU A 52 10.79 7.82 11.21
N ARG A 53 10.33 7.53 10.02
CA ARG A 53 11.06 7.78 8.78
C ARG A 53 10.62 9.13 8.23
N LYS A 54 11.49 10.13 8.37
CA LYS A 54 11.16 11.54 8.11
C LYS A 54 10.76 11.82 6.66
N SER A 55 11.42 11.16 5.70
CA SER A 55 11.16 11.39 4.26
C SER A 55 9.78 10.94 3.80
N SER A 56 9.16 10.00 4.49
CA SER A 56 7.82 9.47 4.14
C SER A 56 6.74 9.81 5.18
N PHE A 57 7.10 10.49 6.28
CA PHE A 57 6.18 10.75 7.40
C PHE A 57 5.46 9.48 7.86
N SER A 58 6.20 8.40 7.95
CA SER A 58 5.68 7.10 8.33
C SER A 58 6.59 6.41 9.33
N VAL A 59 6.06 5.42 10.03
CA VAL A 59 6.85 4.61 10.96
C VAL A 59 7.25 3.30 10.33
N VAL A 60 8.40 2.79 10.76
CA VAL A 60 8.96 1.51 10.34
C VAL A 60 9.56 0.80 11.55
N GLY A 61 9.99 -0.44 11.36
CA GLY A 61 10.73 -1.21 12.33
C GLY A 61 9.91 -2.27 13.07
N ASP A 62 10.54 -2.94 14.00
CA ASP A 62 9.99 -4.12 14.67
C ASP A 62 8.71 -3.84 15.46
N THR A 63 8.61 -2.68 16.08
CA THR A 63 7.41 -2.31 16.83
C THR A 63 6.17 -2.25 15.91
N ALA A 64 6.33 -1.64 14.73
CA ALA A 64 5.25 -1.59 13.74
C ALA A 64 4.91 -2.98 13.22
N ILE A 65 5.92 -3.81 12.92
CA ILE A 65 5.73 -5.17 12.43
C ILE A 65 4.99 -6.03 13.44
N LYS A 66 5.38 -5.97 14.71
CA LYS A 66 4.76 -6.78 15.79
C LYS A 66 3.29 -6.47 16.04
N ALA A 67 2.84 -5.27 15.72
CA ALA A 67 1.42 -4.93 15.84
C ALA A 67 0.54 -5.89 15.02
N PHE A 68 1.05 -6.41 13.91
CA PHE A 68 0.32 -7.32 13.04
C PHE A 68 0.26 -8.77 13.54
N ASP A 69 0.88 -9.10 14.64
CA ASP A 69 0.68 -10.39 15.29
C ASP A 69 -0.76 -10.54 15.83
N GLU A 70 -1.44 -9.43 16.07
CA GLU A 70 -2.81 -9.38 16.61
C GLU A 70 -3.83 -8.76 15.65
N ILE A 71 -3.40 -8.31 14.47
CA ILE A 71 -4.25 -7.57 13.52
C ILE A 71 -4.35 -8.33 12.21
N ALA A 72 -5.58 -8.53 11.75
CA ALA A 72 -5.86 -9.03 10.40
C ALA A 72 -6.88 -8.11 9.72
N CYS A 73 -6.63 -7.78 8.46
CA CYS A 73 -7.46 -6.87 7.69
C CYS A 73 -7.97 -7.52 6.39
N SER A 74 -9.04 -6.97 5.84
CA SER A 74 -9.59 -7.46 4.58
C SER A 74 -8.78 -7.00 3.38
N LYS A 75 -8.23 -5.79 3.41
CA LYS A 75 -7.52 -5.18 2.28
C LYS A 75 -6.32 -4.41 2.78
N PHE A 76 -5.27 -4.42 1.94
CA PHE A 76 -4.14 -3.52 2.08
C PHE A 76 -4.00 -2.71 0.79
N ILE A 77 -4.05 -1.39 0.91
CA ILE A 77 -3.80 -0.45 -0.18
C ILE A 77 -2.39 0.07 -0.05
N MET A 78 -1.54 -0.26 -1.01
CA MET A 78 -0.10 -0.04 -0.95
C MET A 78 0.38 0.80 -2.12
N GLY A 79 1.22 1.80 -1.84
CA GLY A 79 2.03 2.47 -2.84
C GLY A 79 3.37 1.76 -3.02
N VAL A 80 3.99 1.93 -4.18
CA VAL A 80 5.30 1.34 -4.49
C VAL A 80 6.16 2.34 -5.24
N ASP A 81 7.47 2.12 -5.25
CA ASP A 81 8.40 2.92 -6.04
C ASP A 81 8.73 2.26 -7.38
N GLY A 82 8.60 0.95 -7.47
CA GLY A 82 8.85 0.21 -8.70
C GLY A 82 7.95 -1.01 -8.85
N ILE A 83 7.53 -1.24 -10.09
CA ILE A 83 6.82 -2.44 -10.52
C ILE A 83 7.60 -3.03 -11.69
N ASP A 84 8.24 -4.17 -11.47
CA ASP A 84 8.99 -4.90 -12.48
C ASP A 84 8.27 -6.22 -12.76
N LEU A 85 7.97 -6.50 -14.02
CA LEU A 85 7.18 -7.68 -14.39
C LEU A 85 7.88 -9.00 -14.04
N ASP A 86 9.21 -9.02 -14.01
CA ASP A 86 10.00 -10.21 -13.69
C ASP A 86 10.39 -10.27 -12.22
N TYR A 87 10.79 -9.13 -11.64
CA TYR A 87 11.35 -9.06 -10.30
C TYR A 87 10.29 -8.90 -9.21
N GLY A 88 9.24 -8.14 -9.49
CA GLY A 88 8.17 -7.84 -8.52
C GLY A 88 8.10 -6.38 -8.10
N LEU A 89 7.56 -6.13 -6.93
CA LEU A 89 7.31 -4.80 -6.38
C LEU A 89 8.41 -4.39 -5.42
N THR A 90 8.82 -3.13 -5.51
CA THR A 90 9.95 -2.60 -4.73
C THR A 90 9.65 -1.22 -4.15
N THR A 91 10.39 -0.90 -3.09
CA THR A 91 10.46 0.44 -2.50
C THR A 91 11.92 0.81 -2.26
N SER A 92 12.21 2.07 -1.97
CA SER A 92 13.58 2.55 -1.82
C SER A 92 14.25 2.18 -0.49
N ASN A 93 13.48 1.75 0.50
CA ASN A 93 13.95 1.53 1.87
C ASN A 93 13.62 0.11 2.35
N ILE A 94 14.62 -0.56 2.92
CA ILE A 94 14.48 -1.95 3.40
C ILE A 94 13.48 -2.07 4.55
N ASP A 95 13.47 -1.11 5.47
CA ASP A 95 12.56 -1.17 6.62
C ASP A 95 11.10 -0.98 6.19
N GLU A 96 10.87 -0.12 5.20
CA GLU A 96 9.55 -0.01 4.57
C GLU A 96 9.15 -1.29 3.84
N ALA A 97 10.06 -1.90 3.12
CA ALA A 97 9.81 -3.16 2.42
C ALA A 97 9.40 -4.26 3.41
N ARG A 98 10.08 -4.37 4.53
CA ARG A 98 9.76 -5.36 5.59
C ARG A 98 8.40 -5.14 6.22
N LEU A 99 8.06 -3.88 6.52
CA LEU A 99 6.74 -3.55 7.06
C LEU A 99 5.64 -3.83 6.03
N ASN A 100 5.82 -3.43 4.78
CA ASN A 100 4.89 -3.71 3.71
C ASN A 100 4.68 -5.22 3.53
N ARG A 101 5.74 -6.01 3.60
CA ARG A 101 5.66 -7.47 3.56
C ARG A 101 4.75 -8.01 4.67
N LYS A 102 4.94 -7.54 5.89
CA LYS A 102 4.11 -7.96 7.02
C LYS A 102 2.64 -7.54 6.86
N MET A 103 2.40 -6.36 6.31
CA MET A 103 1.04 -5.87 6.03
C MET A 103 0.36 -6.69 4.93
N ILE A 104 1.09 -7.14 3.93
CA ILE A 104 0.57 -8.07 2.91
C ILE A 104 0.12 -9.38 3.56
N GLU A 105 0.97 -9.97 4.39
CA GLU A 105 0.67 -11.23 5.10
C GLU A 105 -0.53 -11.11 6.03
N SER A 106 -0.83 -9.91 6.52
CA SER A 106 -1.91 -9.62 7.47
C SER A 106 -3.21 -9.19 6.79
N SER A 107 -3.28 -9.22 5.47
CA SER A 107 -4.46 -8.84 4.70
C SER A 107 -4.88 -9.96 3.74
N LEU A 108 -6.17 -9.99 3.42
CA LEU A 108 -6.72 -10.97 2.47
C LEU A 108 -6.52 -10.54 1.03
N ARG A 109 -6.39 -9.25 0.77
CA ARG A 109 -6.32 -8.70 -0.58
C ARG A 109 -5.34 -7.55 -0.66
N LEU A 110 -4.46 -7.59 -1.66
CA LEU A 110 -3.48 -6.55 -1.92
C LEU A 110 -3.89 -5.71 -3.14
N ILE A 111 -4.08 -4.41 -2.90
CA ILE A 111 -4.38 -3.42 -3.93
C ILE A 111 -3.20 -2.45 -4.00
N VAL A 112 -2.55 -2.42 -5.16
CA VAL A 112 -1.42 -1.51 -5.41
C VAL A 112 -1.94 -0.29 -6.15
N VAL A 113 -1.59 0.90 -5.67
CA VAL A 113 -1.89 2.17 -6.32
C VAL A 113 -0.59 2.83 -6.75
N ALA A 114 -0.44 3.06 -8.04
CA ALA A 114 0.79 3.60 -8.60
C ALA A 114 0.51 4.32 -9.93
N ASP A 115 1.19 5.43 -10.17
CA ASP A 115 1.16 6.02 -11.50
C ASP A 115 2.01 5.20 -12.48
N SER A 116 1.82 5.42 -13.77
CA SER A 116 2.48 4.65 -14.84
C SER A 116 4.00 4.77 -14.84
N SER A 117 4.56 5.81 -14.23
CA SER A 117 6.01 6.01 -14.16
C SER A 117 6.73 4.95 -13.30
N LYS A 118 5.98 4.22 -12.47
CA LYS A 118 6.54 3.18 -11.59
C LYS A 118 6.83 1.87 -12.30
N PHE A 119 6.22 1.63 -13.45
CA PHE A 119 6.46 0.42 -14.23
C PHE A 119 7.86 0.41 -14.86
N GLY A 120 8.53 -0.73 -14.81
CA GLY A 120 9.89 -0.91 -15.31
C GLY A 120 10.99 -0.44 -14.36
N ARG A 121 10.65 -0.07 -13.12
CA ARG A 121 11.61 0.35 -12.11
C ARG A 121 11.84 -0.74 -11.08
N ARG A 122 13.08 -0.80 -10.58
CA ARG A 122 13.48 -1.60 -9.43
C ARG A 122 14.08 -0.70 -8.35
N GLY A 123 13.42 -0.62 -7.20
CA GLY A 123 13.98 0.01 -6.01
C GLY A 123 14.89 -0.95 -5.25
N PHE A 124 15.54 -0.44 -4.22
CA PHE A 124 16.51 -1.20 -3.42
C PHE A 124 15.87 -2.32 -2.61
N GLY A 125 14.70 -2.10 -2.04
CA GLY A 125 14.01 -3.05 -1.16
C GLY A 125 12.89 -3.79 -1.89
N LYS A 126 13.02 -5.11 -2.02
CA LYS A 126 11.93 -5.93 -2.58
C LYS A 126 10.82 -6.11 -1.55
N ILE A 127 9.60 -5.82 -1.98
CA ILE A 127 8.40 -6.01 -1.15
C ILE A 127 7.81 -7.41 -1.38
N CYS A 128 7.46 -7.72 -2.62
CA CYS A 128 6.79 -8.98 -2.96
C CYS A 128 6.93 -9.32 -4.43
N ASN A 129 6.54 -10.56 -4.76
CA ASN A 129 6.41 -10.99 -6.15
C ASN A 129 5.09 -10.49 -6.73
N LEU A 130 5.04 -10.42 -8.06
CA LEU A 130 3.86 -9.92 -8.76
C LEU A 130 2.61 -10.80 -8.55
N ASP A 131 2.80 -12.11 -8.38
CA ASP A 131 1.71 -13.06 -8.16
C ASP A 131 0.99 -12.88 -6.80
N GLU A 132 1.56 -12.08 -5.89
CA GLU A 132 0.92 -11.73 -4.62
C GLU A 132 -0.05 -10.56 -4.73
N VAL A 133 -0.09 -9.89 -5.89
CA VAL A 133 -0.93 -8.70 -6.12
C VAL A 133 -2.27 -9.10 -6.71
N ASP A 134 -3.35 -8.63 -6.11
CA ASP A 134 -4.71 -8.88 -6.62
C ASP A 134 -5.15 -7.81 -7.61
N VAL A 135 -4.89 -6.54 -7.31
CA VAL A 135 -5.32 -5.41 -8.13
C VAL A 135 -4.21 -4.38 -8.22
N ILE A 136 -4.01 -3.83 -9.42
CA ILE A 136 -3.21 -2.61 -9.62
C ILE A 136 -4.12 -1.52 -10.19
N ILE A 137 -4.14 -0.37 -9.53
CA ILE A 137 -4.83 0.82 -10.00
C ILE A 137 -3.78 1.79 -10.51
N THR A 138 -3.87 2.19 -11.77
CA THR A 138 -2.91 3.08 -12.42
C THR A 138 -3.59 4.01 -13.41
N ASP A 139 -2.81 4.90 -14.03
CA ASP A 139 -3.31 5.84 -15.03
C ASP A 139 -3.24 5.28 -16.46
N SER A 140 -3.85 6.01 -17.41
CA SER A 140 -3.98 5.59 -18.80
C SER A 140 -2.67 5.58 -19.61
N ASN A 141 -1.57 6.08 -19.04
CA ASN A 141 -0.27 6.08 -19.71
C ASN A 141 0.48 4.73 -19.60
N VAL A 142 -0.07 3.78 -18.87
CA VAL A 142 0.52 2.44 -18.79
C VAL A 142 0.48 1.78 -20.18
N PRO A 143 1.59 1.18 -20.68
CA PRO A 143 1.61 0.53 -21.99
C PRO A 143 0.63 -0.65 -22.06
N GLU A 144 -0.07 -0.79 -23.17
CA GLU A 144 -1.00 -1.92 -23.39
C GLU A 144 -0.33 -3.29 -23.26
N ALA A 145 0.92 -3.41 -23.68
CA ALA A 145 1.68 -4.66 -23.54
C ALA A 145 1.88 -5.04 -22.07
N THR A 146 2.13 -4.04 -21.21
CA THR A 146 2.26 -4.24 -19.76
C THR A 146 0.95 -4.70 -19.15
N VAL A 147 -0.16 -4.08 -19.54
CA VAL A 147 -1.51 -4.48 -19.08
C VAL A 147 -1.80 -5.93 -19.41
N ARG A 148 -1.49 -6.35 -20.64
CA ARG A 148 -1.70 -7.73 -21.08
C ARG A 148 -0.90 -8.73 -20.25
N VAL A 149 0.38 -8.46 -20.01
CA VAL A 149 1.24 -9.35 -19.21
C VAL A 149 0.69 -9.48 -17.79
N LEU A 150 0.25 -8.39 -17.17
CA LEU A 150 -0.32 -8.40 -15.83
C LEU A 150 -1.63 -9.18 -15.77
N GLU A 151 -2.53 -8.96 -16.72
CA GLU A 151 -3.81 -9.69 -16.79
C GLU A 151 -3.60 -11.19 -16.99
N GLU A 152 -2.67 -11.57 -17.86
CA GLU A 152 -2.29 -12.97 -18.09
C GLU A 152 -1.69 -13.61 -16.82
N SER A 153 -1.05 -12.81 -15.96
CA SER A 153 -0.51 -13.25 -14.68
C SER A 153 -1.56 -13.34 -13.58
N GLY A 154 -2.82 -13.00 -13.87
CA GLY A 154 -3.92 -13.03 -12.90
C GLY A 154 -4.12 -11.75 -12.11
N VAL A 155 -3.44 -10.66 -12.45
CA VAL A 155 -3.60 -9.36 -11.79
C VAL A 155 -4.71 -8.57 -12.47
N GLN A 156 -5.67 -8.08 -11.69
CA GLN A 156 -6.68 -7.17 -12.20
C GLN A 156 -6.09 -5.77 -12.33
N ILE A 157 -6.23 -5.15 -13.50
CA ILE A 157 -5.79 -3.77 -13.75
C ILE A 157 -7.01 -2.86 -13.83
N VAL A 158 -6.97 -1.77 -13.06
CA VAL A 158 -7.98 -0.70 -13.11
C VAL A 158 -7.27 0.58 -13.57
N ILE A 159 -7.75 1.15 -14.67
CA ILE A 159 -7.20 2.38 -15.25
C ILE A 159 -8.13 3.54 -14.92
N VAL A 160 -7.56 4.58 -14.35
CA VAL A 160 -8.29 5.79 -13.94
C VAL A 160 -7.76 7.04 -14.61
#